data_647bb8e98d5f2b60aff409d3187cca61
#
_entry.id   647bb8e98d5f2b60aff409d3187cca61
#
_cell.length_a   1.000
_cell.length_b   1.000
_cell.length_c   1.000
_cell.angle_alpha   90.00
_cell.angle_beta   90.00
_cell.angle_gamma   90.00
#
_symmetry.space_group_name_H-M   'P 1'
#
loop_
_entity.id
_entity.type
_entity.pdbx_description
1 polymer ?
#
loop_
_entity_poly.entity_id
_entity_poly.type
_entity_poly.pdbx_seq_one_letter_code
_entity_poly.pdbx_strand_id
1 'polypeptide(L)'
;MSEALRAPGPASSGRESFVGEAPCYAALDLGTNNCRLLIATPTPSGGFRVVEAYSRIVRLGEGLGQSGRLSEQAMDRAMAALKVSGEKVRRRRVVKFRAIATQACRIAANGQAFVNRVANETGVKLQIIPPQEEAKLSVTGCLNLLDYKYEAALVVDVGGGSTELSWVDLKAAVPGRTPPVRAWLSVPIGVVTLAERFPEGEVATEGWFRQMVDHVKAEILAFKRADPMRDLFEADRAHLVGTSGAITSLAGMHLRLPRYDRNRVDGIWMSRDQCDAAAGGLLALSAAERAAQPCIGPDRADLVLAGAAILQAVQEAWPCSRVRVADRGLREGILLSLMSDQNGTRRRRRRRRGGPRTSGE
;
A
#
# COMPACT_ATOMS: atom_id res chain seq x y z
N MET A 1 -1.14 -16.10 83.69
CA MET A 1 -2.11 -15.84 82.61
C MET A 1 -1.30 -15.59 81.35
N SER A 2 -1.28 -16.59 80.48
CA SER A 2 -0.40 -16.68 79.31
C SER A 2 -1.20 -16.28 78.08
N GLU A 3 -0.75 -15.24 77.41
CA GLU A 3 -1.36 -14.73 76.16
C GLU A 3 -0.55 -15.28 74.98
N ALA A 4 -1.18 -16.15 74.23
CA ALA A 4 -0.56 -16.85 73.12
C ALA A 4 -0.54 -15.94 71.87
N LEU A 5 0.65 -15.60 71.42
CA LEU A 5 0.91 -14.94 70.14
C LEU A 5 0.52 -15.89 68.98
N ARG A 6 -0.50 -15.47 68.21
CA ARG A 6 -0.84 -16.07 66.92
C ARG A 6 0.13 -15.57 65.84
N ALA A 7 0.75 -16.50 65.14
CA ALA A 7 1.56 -16.24 63.95
C ALA A 7 0.68 -15.73 62.76
N PRO A 8 1.17 -14.81 61.91
CA PRO A 8 0.45 -14.36 60.73
C PRO A 8 0.51 -15.46 59.65
N GLY A 9 -0.63 -15.75 59.02
CA GLY A 9 -0.76 -16.67 57.92
C GLY A 9 -0.04 -16.19 56.66
N PRO A 10 0.25 -17.08 55.69
CA PRO A 10 1.02 -16.72 54.50
C PRO A 10 0.25 -15.73 53.63
N ALA A 11 0.94 -14.65 53.27
CA ALA A 11 0.46 -13.65 52.34
C ALA A 11 0.11 -14.31 50.99
N SER A 12 -1.13 -14.12 50.55
CA SER A 12 -1.57 -14.48 49.21
C SER A 12 -0.74 -13.70 48.19
N SER A 13 0.14 -14.39 47.49
CA SER A 13 0.83 -13.86 46.32
C SER A 13 -0.21 -13.47 45.25
N GLY A 14 -0.58 -12.24 45.24
CA GLY A 14 -1.34 -11.63 44.14
C GLY A 14 -0.55 -11.88 42.87
N ARG A 15 -1.06 -12.75 42.02
CA ARG A 15 -0.65 -12.78 40.59
C ARG A 15 -1.05 -11.44 40.02
N GLU A 16 -0.11 -10.49 39.97
CA GLU A 16 -0.19 -9.37 39.08
C GLU A 16 -0.35 -9.95 37.66
N SER A 17 -1.55 -9.86 37.13
CA SER A 17 -1.81 -10.10 35.72
C SER A 17 -1.05 -9.02 34.97
N PHE A 18 0.14 -9.32 34.49
CA PHE A 18 0.78 -8.57 33.43
C PHE A 18 -0.21 -8.54 32.27
N VAL A 19 -0.93 -7.43 32.12
CA VAL A 19 -1.64 -7.09 30.89
C VAL A 19 -0.54 -6.90 29.85
N GLY A 20 -0.16 -7.99 29.20
CA GLY A 20 0.88 -7.99 28.18
C GLY A 20 0.50 -7.00 27.09
N GLU A 21 1.39 -6.08 26.77
CA GLU A 21 1.23 -5.19 25.61
C GLU A 21 0.82 -6.01 24.40
N ALA A 22 -0.20 -5.53 23.68
CA ALA A 22 -0.69 -6.21 22.47
C ALA A 22 0.47 -6.39 21.47
N PRO A 23 0.61 -7.59 20.85
CA PRO A 23 1.76 -7.89 20.00
C PRO A 23 1.85 -6.95 18.81
N CYS A 24 3.04 -6.43 18.52
CA CYS A 24 3.30 -5.58 17.36
C CYS A 24 3.66 -6.42 16.13
N TYR A 25 3.11 -6.03 15.00
CA TYR A 25 3.39 -6.57 13.66
C TYR A 25 3.97 -5.46 12.80
N ALA A 26 4.87 -5.80 11.88
CA ALA A 26 5.46 -4.83 10.99
C ALA A 26 5.38 -5.28 9.53
N ALA A 27 5.12 -4.31 8.65
CA ALA A 27 5.18 -4.44 7.21
C ALA A 27 6.13 -3.36 6.66
N LEU A 28 7.10 -3.77 5.85
CA LEU A 28 7.99 -2.88 5.13
C LEU A 28 7.82 -3.12 3.63
N ASP A 29 7.68 -2.04 2.89
CA ASP A 29 7.61 -1.98 1.45
C ASP A 29 8.75 -1.12 0.92
N LEU A 30 9.66 -1.74 0.16
CA LEU A 30 10.70 -1.06 -0.61
C LEU A 30 10.28 -1.02 -2.08
N GLY A 31 9.62 0.08 -2.44
CA GLY A 31 9.19 0.36 -3.80
C GLY A 31 10.27 1.05 -4.65
N THR A 32 9.90 1.36 -5.88
CA THR A 32 10.76 2.09 -6.83
C THR A 32 11.08 3.51 -6.36
N ASN A 33 10.14 4.18 -5.69
CA ASN A 33 10.32 5.55 -5.21
C ASN A 33 10.48 5.66 -3.69
N ASN A 34 9.79 4.82 -2.92
CA ASN A 34 9.67 4.97 -1.47
C ASN A 34 10.12 3.73 -0.71
N CYS A 35 10.71 3.93 0.47
CA CYS A 35 10.83 2.92 1.53
C CYS A 35 9.82 3.26 2.63
N ARG A 36 8.89 2.37 2.91
CA ARG A 36 7.78 2.61 3.84
C ARG A 36 7.66 1.49 4.86
N LEU A 37 7.63 1.84 6.15
CA LEU A 37 7.41 0.92 7.27
C LEU A 37 6.09 1.26 7.97
N LEU A 38 5.33 0.25 8.32
CA LEU A 38 4.14 0.37 9.15
C LEU A 38 4.20 -0.67 10.29
N ILE A 39 4.10 -0.21 11.53
CA ILE A 39 4.03 -1.06 12.73
C ILE A 39 2.67 -0.88 13.36
N ALA A 40 1.98 -1.98 13.65
CA ALA A 40 0.61 -1.96 14.15
C ALA A 40 0.34 -3.10 15.13
N THR A 41 -0.70 -2.92 15.96
CA THR A 41 -1.25 -3.94 16.85
C THR A 41 -2.66 -4.31 16.39
N PRO A 42 -3.06 -5.61 16.47
CA PRO A 42 -4.42 -6.01 16.12
C PRO A 42 -5.44 -5.39 17.08
N THR A 43 -6.64 -5.10 16.55
CA THR A 43 -7.80 -4.66 17.36
C THR A 43 -8.78 -5.81 17.56
N PRO A 44 -9.60 -5.79 18.65
CA PRO A 44 -10.63 -6.80 18.88
C PRO A 44 -11.65 -6.90 17.74
N SER A 45 -11.92 -5.81 17.04
CA SER A 45 -12.85 -5.72 15.90
C SER A 45 -12.34 -6.35 14.60
N GLY A 46 -11.11 -6.91 14.59
CA GLY A 46 -10.54 -7.60 13.43
C GLY A 46 -9.70 -6.72 12.50
N GLY A 47 -9.51 -5.44 12.85
CA GLY A 47 -8.56 -4.53 12.18
C GLY A 47 -7.24 -4.41 12.93
N PHE A 48 -6.59 -3.27 12.76
CA PHE A 48 -5.37 -2.93 13.50
C PHE A 48 -5.30 -1.44 13.82
N ARG A 49 -4.53 -1.12 14.85
CA ARG A 49 -4.18 0.25 15.23
C ARG A 49 -2.71 0.49 14.93
N VAL A 50 -2.42 1.54 14.18
CA VAL A 50 -1.05 1.95 13.87
C VAL A 50 -0.35 2.43 15.14
N VAL A 51 0.82 1.88 15.40
CA VAL A 51 1.71 2.23 16.53
C VAL A 51 2.81 3.17 16.07
N GLU A 52 3.36 2.88 14.88
CA GLU A 52 4.43 3.70 14.30
C GLU A 52 4.40 3.56 12.77
N ALA A 53 4.64 4.67 12.08
CA ALA A 53 4.82 4.72 10.64
C ALA A 53 6.13 5.44 10.30
N TYR A 54 6.81 4.99 9.24
CA TYR A 54 7.97 5.65 8.69
C TYR A 54 7.91 5.59 7.17
N SER A 55 8.26 6.69 6.53
CA SER A 55 8.31 6.78 5.07
C SER A 55 9.51 7.64 4.67
N ARG A 56 10.25 7.18 3.66
CA ARG A 56 11.37 7.92 3.07
C ARG A 56 11.34 7.76 1.57
N ILE A 57 11.44 8.85 0.85
CA ILE A 57 11.68 8.85 -0.59
C ILE A 57 13.14 8.48 -0.81
N VAL A 58 13.37 7.41 -1.54
CA VAL A 58 14.70 6.83 -1.79
C VAL A 58 15.07 6.83 -3.26
N ARG A 59 14.06 6.99 -4.16
CA ARG A 59 14.21 6.99 -5.62
C ARG A 59 15.09 5.83 -6.10
N LEU A 60 14.79 4.60 -5.60
CA LEU A 60 15.60 3.41 -5.88
C LEU A 60 15.64 3.09 -7.38
N GLY A 61 14.55 3.38 -8.11
CA GLY A 61 14.44 3.11 -9.54
C GLY A 61 14.89 4.27 -10.44
N GLU A 62 15.49 5.32 -9.90
CA GLU A 62 15.98 6.46 -10.68
C GLU A 62 17.04 5.99 -11.71
N GLY A 63 16.81 6.30 -13.01
CA GLY A 63 17.67 5.89 -14.12
C GLY A 63 17.69 4.39 -14.44
N LEU A 64 16.85 3.58 -13.77
CA LEU A 64 16.80 2.14 -13.97
C LEU A 64 16.33 1.77 -15.38
N GLY A 65 15.37 2.53 -15.94
CA GLY A 65 14.85 2.31 -17.29
C GLY A 65 15.90 2.42 -18.38
N GLN A 66 16.93 3.23 -18.18
CA GLN A 66 18.03 3.44 -19.13
C GLN A 66 19.19 2.48 -18.88
N SER A 67 19.57 2.28 -17.61
CA SER A 67 20.78 1.51 -17.25
C SER A 67 20.53 0.00 -17.05
N GLY A 68 19.30 -0.41 -16.78
CA GLY A 68 18.95 -1.77 -16.36
C GLY A 68 19.48 -2.15 -14.97
N ARG A 69 20.02 -1.20 -14.19
CA ARG A 69 20.69 -1.42 -12.91
C ARG A 69 20.33 -0.34 -11.89
N LEU A 70 20.26 -0.72 -10.62
CA LEU A 70 20.20 0.24 -9.51
C LEU A 70 21.53 0.98 -9.38
N SER A 71 21.49 2.30 -9.27
CA SER A 71 22.69 3.10 -9.05
C SER A 71 23.18 2.97 -7.59
N GLU A 72 24.50 3.10 -7.36
CA GLU A 72 25.06 3.06 -5.99
C GLU A 72 24.43 4.13 -5.10
N GLN A 73 24.24 5.35 -5.62
CA GLN A 73 23.63 6.44 -4.87
C GLN A 73 22.19 6.11 -4.44
N ALA A 74 21.38 5.50 -5.31
CA ALA A 74 20.02 5.09 -4.99
C ALA A 74 20.00 3.94 -3.97
N MET A 75 20.91 2.97 -4.12
CA MET A 75 21.11 1.89 -3.16
C MET A 75 21.50 2.41 -1.77
N ASP A 76 22.39 3.40 -1.69
CA ASP A 76 22.83 3.99 -0.41
C ASP A 76 21.70 4.77 0.28
N ARG A 77 20.87 5.53 -0.48
CA ARG A 77 19.65 6.16 0.06
C ARG A 77 18.67 5.12 0.64
N ALA A 78 18.46 4.04 -0.09
CA ALA A 78 17.58 2.95 0.35
C ALA A 78 18.15 2.22 1.58
N MET A 79 19.47 1.96 1.60
CA MET A 79 20.17 1.35 2.73
C MET A 79 20.02 2.18 4.01
N ALA A 80 20.19 3.51 3.93
CA ALA A 80 19.98 4.40 5.08
C ALA A 80 18.56 4.31 5.63
N ALA A 81 17.54 4.29 4.76
CA ALA A 81 16.12 4.14 5.16
C ALA A 81 15.83 2.76 5.78
N LEU A 82 16.46 1.70 5.27
CA LEU A 82 16.31 0.33 5.77
C LEU A 82 16.98 0.14 7.13
N LYS A 83 18.13 0.76 7.41
CA LYS A 83 18.78 0.80 8.73
C LYS A 83 17.84 1.38 9.78
N VAL A 84 17.26 2.56 9.51
CA VAL A 84 16.27 3.21 10.40
C VAL A 84 15.05 2.32 10.61
N SER A 85 14.55 1.68 9.55
CA SER A 85 13.41 0.77 9.63
C SER A 85 13.70 -0.44 10.52
N GLY A 86 14.87 -1.06 10.36
CA GLY A 86 15.31 -2.19 11.19
C GLY A 86 15.42 -1.83 12.68
N GLU A 87 15.94 -0.64 12.99
CA GLU A 87 16.02 -0.12 14.37
C GLU A 87 14.63 0.07 14.99
N LYS A 88 13.69 0.65 14.25
CA LYS A 88 12.30 0.82 14.69
C LYS A 88 11.62 -0.53 14.99
N VAL A 89 11.80 -1.53 14.12
CA VAL A 89 11.28 -2.89 14.30
C VAL A 89 11.85 -3.54 15.57
N ARG A 90 13.16 -3.42 15.81
CA ARG A 90 13.80 -3.96 17.02
C ARG A 90 13.29 -3.25 18.29
N ARG A 91 13.25 -1.92 18.27
CA ARG A 91 12.79 -1.11 19.42
C ARG A 91 11.35 -1.45 19.83
N ARG A 92 10.47 -1.71 18.86
CA ARG A 92 9.05 -2.06 19.10
C ARG A 92 8.83 -3.54 19.43
N ARG A 93 9.88 -4.36 19.54
CA ARG A 93 9.79 -5.80 19.84
C ARG A 93 8.75 -6.51 18.98
N VAL A 94 8.80 -6.24 17.66
CA VAL A 94 7.85 -6.77 16.67
C VAL A 94 7.90 -8.30 16.68
N VAL A 95 6.74 -8.94 16.81
CA VAL A 95 6.62 -10.41 16.88
C VAL A 95 6.63 -11.09 15.51
N LYS A 96 6.14 -10.38 14.47
CA LYS A 96 6.23 -10.81 13.08
C LYS A 96 6.51 -9.59 12.19
N PHE A 97 7.49 -9.75 11.35
CA PHE A 97 7.92 -8.74 10.39
C PHE A 97 7.99 -9.34 8.99
N ARG A 98 7.40 -8.66 8.02
CA ARG A 98 7.57 -8.97 6.61
C ARG A 98 8.06 -7.73 5.89
N ALA A 99 9.19 -7.86 5.21
CA ALA A 99 9.79 -6.83 4.38
C ALA A 99 9.81 -7.32 2.93
N ILE A 100 9.24 -6.53 2.04
CA ILE A 100 9.17 -6.83 0.62
C ILE A 100 9.88 -5.78 -0.21
N ALA A 101 10.34 -6.19 -1.39
CA ALA A 101 10.84 -5.32 -2.44
C ALA A 101 10.04 -5.60 -3.72
N THR A 102 9.75 -4.54 -4.48
CA THR A 102 8.87 -4.62 -5.65
C THR A 102 9.61 -4.33 -6.95
N GLN A 103 9.01 -3.64 -7.89
CA GLN A 103 9.42 -3.48 -9.29
C GLN A 103 10.92 -3.16 -9.46
N ALA A 104 11.47 -2.16 -8.78
CA ALA A 104 12.87 -1.77 -8.99
C ALA A 104 13.86 -2.92 -8.71
N CYS A 105 13.70 -3.61 -7.58
CA CYS A 105 14.56 -4.76 -7.26
C CYS A 105 14.29 -5.96 -8.17
N ARG A 106 13.05 -6.12 -8.63
CA ARG A 106 12.62 -7.26 -9.46
C ARG A 106 13.23 -7.23 -10.85
N ILE A 107 13.33 -6.05 -11.48
CA ILE A 107 13.81 -5.92 -12.86
C ILE A 107 15.30 -5.57 -12.97
N ALA A 108 15.90 -5.01 -11.92
CA ALA A 108 17.31 -4.61 -11.97
C ALA A 108 18.25 -5.81 -12.00
N ALA A 109 19.24 -5.78 -12.89
CA ALA A 109 20.26 -6.83 -13.00
C ALA A 109 21.05 -7.06 -11.70
N ASN A 110 21.19 -6.02 -10.85
CA ASN A 110 21.84 -6.08 -9.53
C ASN A 110 20.84 -6.11 -8.36
N GLY A 111 19.53 -6.29 -8.61
CA GLY A 111 18.49 -6.24 -7.59
C GLY A 111 18.67 -7.31 -6.50
N GLN A 112 18.96 -8.56 -6.87
CA GLN A 112 19.20 -9.63 -5.91
C GLN A 112 20.47 -9.40 -5.08
N ALA A 113 21.53 -8.90 -5.71
CA ALA A 113 22.78 -8.56 -5.01
C ALA A 113 22.53 -7.46 -3.98
N PHE A 114 21.73 -6.44 -4.31
CA PHE A 114 21.32 -5.40 -3.39
C PHE A 114 20.52 -5.95 -2.21
N VAL A 115 19.54 -6.83 -2.44
CA VAL A 115 18.75 -7.48 -1.38
C VAL A 115 19.64 -8.27 -0.42
N ASN A 116 20.65 -8.98 -0.94
CA ASN A 116 21.63 -9.71 -0.13
C ASN A 116 22.50 -8.75 0.71
N ARG A 117 22.97 -7.63 0.11
CA ARG A 117 23.68 -6.56 0.81
C ARG A 117 22.86 -5.98 1.96
N VAL A 118 21.56 -5.71 1.73
CA VAL A 118 20.62 -5.24 2.77
C VAL A 118 20.55 -6.21 3.94
N ALA A 119 20.38 -7.50 3.68
CA ALA A 119 20.30 -8.51 4.71
C ALA A 119 21.57 -8.55 5.59
N ASN A 120 22.74 -8.47 4.96
CA ASN A 120 24.04 -8.53 5.65
C ASN A 120 24.31 -7.28 6.49
N GLU A 121 24.01 -6.08 5.96
CA GLU A 121 24.38 -4.82 6.62
C GLU A 121 23.32 -4.31 7.61
N THR A 122 22.03 -4.68 7.43
CA THR A 122 20.94 -4.13 8.25
C THR A 122 20.19 -5.18 9.07
N GLY A 123 20.35 -6.46 8.72
CA GLY A 123 19.56 -7.57 9.25
C GLY A 123 18.12 -7.62 8.73
N VAL A 124 17.71 -6.70 7.85
CA VAL A 124 16.38 -6.70 7.22
C VAL A 124 16.37 -7.67 6.05
N LYS A 125 15.58 -8.73 6.14
CA LYS A 125 15.44 -9.73 5.08
C LYS A 125 14.33 -9.31 4.12
N LEU A 126 14.70 -8.65 3.03
CA LEU A 126 13.79 -8.29 1.94
C LEU A 126 13.44 -9.52 1.10
N GLN A 127 12.18 -9.64 0.73
CA GLN A 127 11.67 -10.62 -0.23
C GLN A 127 11.24 -9.88 -1.49
N ILE A 128 11.85 -10.17 -2.65
CA ILE A 128 11.34 -9.69 -3.94
C ILE A 128 10.08 -10.48 -4.25
N ILE A 129 8.94 -9.79 -4.40
CA ILE A 129 7.66 -10.43 -4.68
C ILE A 129 7.26 -10.29 -6.15
N PRO A 130 6.52 -11.26 -6.70
CA PRO A 130 5.98 -11.16 -8.05
C PRO A 130 4.82 -10.15 -8.11
N PRO A 131 4.51 -9.57 -9.30
CA PRO A 131 3.43 -8.60 -9.46
C PRO A 131 2.06 -9.09 -9.01
N GLN A 132 1.77 -10.37 -9.22
CA GLN A 132 0.51 -10.99 -8.77
C GLN A 132 0.31 -10.92 -7.25
N GLU A 133 1.38 -11.14 -6.50
CA GLU A 133 1.32 -11.05 -5.04
C GLU A 133 1.17 -9.60 -4.58
N GLU A 134 1.85 -8.67 -5.23
CA GLU A 134 1.74 -7.23 -5.03
C GLU A 134 0.29 -6.76 -5.22
N ALA A 135 -0.34 -7.08 -6.35
CA ALA A 135 -1.73 -6.80 -6.65
C ALA A 135 -2.71 -7.38 -5.58
N LYS A 136 -2.52 -8.65 -5.19
CA LYS A 136 -3.33 -9.30 -4.17
C LYS A 136 -3.23 -8.61 -2.80
N LEU A 137 -2.03 -8.21 -2.41
CA LEU A 137 -1.81 -7.51 -1.14
C LEU A 137 -2.42 -6.12 -1.15
N SER A 138 -2.33 -5.38 -2.27
CA SER A 138 -2.96 -4.06 -2.44
C SER A 138 -4.48 -4.16 -2.34
N VAL A 139 -5.11 -5.14 -3.01
CA VAL A 139 -6.56 -5.42 -2.83
C VAL A 139 -6.89 -5.72 -1.37
N THR A 140 -6.09 -6.56 -0.71
CA THR A 140 -6.31 -6.91 0.72
C THR A 140 -6.22 -5.66 1.62
N GLY A 141 -5.32 -4.75 1.35
CA GLY A 141 -5.18 -3.48 2.09
C GLY A 141 -6.34 -2.52 1.90
N CYS A 142 -7.03 -2.60 0.75
CA CYS A 142 -8.15 -1.75 0.38
C CYS A 142 -9.53 -2.35 0.69
N LEU A 143 -9.63 -3.55 1.27
CA LEU A 143 -10.91 -4.25 1.47
C LEU A 143 -12.00 -3.41 2.12
N ASN A 144 -11.67 -2.60 3.12
CA ASN A 144 -12.63 -1.75 3.83
C ASN A 144 -13.11 -0.54 3.01
N LEU A 145 -12.54 -0.31 1.84
CA LEU A 145 -12.91 0.77 0.93
C LEU A 145 -13.73 0.27 -0.27
N LEU A 146 -13.91 -1.04 -0.41
CA LEU A 146 -14.80 -1.61 -1.41
C LEU A 146 -16.25 -1.31 -1.03
N ASP A 147 -17.01 -0.74 -1.96
CA ASP A 147 -18.43 -0.45 -1.77
C ASP A 147 -19.27 -1.57 -2.40
N TYR A 148 -19.84 -2.42 -1.55
CA TYR A 148 -20.62 -3.59 -1.96
C TYR A 148 -22.03 -3.26 -2.51
N LYS A 149 -22.36 -1.98 -2.69
CA LYS A 149 -23.51 -1.55 -3.49
C LYS A 149 -23.26 -1.70 -4.99
N TYR A 150 -21.98 -1.73 -5.39
CA TYR A 150 -21.56 -2.02 -6.76
C TYR A 150 -21.36 -3.52 -6.97
N GLU A 151 -21.38 -3.97 -8.22
CA GLU A 151 -21.15 -5.36 -8.58
C GLU A 151 -19.69 -5.69 -8.81
N ALA A 152 -18.89 -4.67 -9.14
CA ALA A 152 -17.45 -4.79 -9.33
C ALA A 152 -16.68 -3.58 -8.78
N ALA A 153 -15.37 -3.79 -8.56
CA ALA A 153 -14.43 -2.72 -8.29
C ALA A 153 -13.14 -2.92 -9.09
N LEU A 154 -12.53 -1.82 -9.52
CA LEU A 154 -11.16 -1.82 -10.03
C LEU A 154 -10.25 -1.17 -9.01
N VAL A 155 -9.39 -1.97 -8.39
CA VAL A 155 -8.35 -1.47 -7.49
C VAL A 155 -7.12 -1.12 -8.33
N VAL A 156 -6.70 0.14 -8.23
CA VAL A 156 -5.60 0.73 -8.98
C VAL A 156 -4.51 1.16 -8.00
N ASP A 157 -3.38 0.46 -8.02
CA ASP A 157 -2.21 0.79 -7.20
C ASP A 157 -1.12 1.40 -8.09
N VAL A 158 -0.94 2.71 -7.98
CA VAL A 158 0.02 3.46 -8.80
C VAL A 158 1.36 3.52 -8.06
N GLY A 159 2.27 2.63 -8.40
CA GLY A 159 3.62 2.61 -7.86
C GLY A 159 4.58 3.59 -8.54
N GLY A 160 5.85 3.54 -8.12
CA GLY A 160 6.91 4.33 -8.77
C GLY A 160 7.33 3.77 -10.13
N GLY A 161 7.41 2.43 -10.26
CA GLY A 161 7.90 1.75 -11.47
C GLY A 161 6.83 0.97 -12.22
N SER A 162 5.73 0.61 -11.56
CA SER A 162 4.61 -0.13 -12.15
C SER A 162 3.28 0.38 -11.62
N THR A 163 2.21 -0.01 -12.31
CA THR A 163 0.83 0.19 -11.87
C THR A 163 0.11 -1.15 -11.91
N GLU A 164 -0.45 -1.55 -10.79
CA GLU A 164 -1.22 -2.76 -10.63
C GLU A 164 -2.71 -2.44 -10.71
N LEU A 165 -3.41 -3.15 -11.61
CA LEU A 165 -4.86 -3.08 -11.77
C LEU A 165 -5.46 -4.43 -11.39
N SER A 166 -6.47 -4.43 -10.53
CA SER A 166 -7.14 -5.65 -10.06
C SER A 166 -8.66 -5.51 -10.18
N TRP A 167 -9.28 -6.32 -11.05
CA TRP A 167 -10.73 -6.36 -11.23
C TRP A 167 -11.35 -7.33 -10.23
N VAL A 168 -12.11 -6.78 -9.29
CA VAL A 168 -12.69 -7.48 -8.15
C VAL A 168 -14.18 -7.68 -8.38
N ASP A 169 -14.65 -8.92 -8.24
CA ASP A 169 -16.06 -9.28 -8.31
C ASP A 169 -16.70 -9.14 -6.92
N LEU A 170 -17.45 -8.06 -6.73
CA LEU A 170 -18.15 -7.79 -5.47
C LEU A 170 -19.45 -8.59 -5.33
N LYS A 171 -20.08 -8.97 -6.45
CA LYS A 171 -21.29 -9.78 -6.46
C LYS A 171 -21.05 -11.21 -5.95
N ALA A 172 -19.84 -11.74 -6.22
CA ALA A 172 -19.41 -13.04 -5.71
C ALA A 172 -18.72 -12.96 -4.32
N ALA A 173 -18.79 -11.81 -3.66
CA ALA A 173 -18.17 -11.62 -2.34
C ALA A 173 -18.89 -12.46 -1.27
N VAL A 174 -18.09 -13.13 -0.43
CA VAL A 174 -18.59 -13.89 0.72
C VAL A 174 -18.16 -13.16 2.00
N PRO A 175 -19.07 -12.92 2.95
CA PRO A 175 -18.75 -12.26 4.20
C PRO A 175 -17.53 -12.89 4.90
N GLY A 176 -16.58 -12.06 5.34
CA GLY A 176 -15.37 -12.51 6.03
C GLY A 176 -14.28 -13.13 5.12
N ARG A 177 -14.46 -13.08 3.79
CA ARG A 177 -13.45 -13.49 2.81
C ARG A 177 -13.10 -12.33 1.88
N THR A 178 -11.86 -12.33 1.37
CA THR A 178 -11.48 -11.42 0.29
C THR A 178 -12.29 -11.73 -0.95
N PRO A 179 -12.95 -10.73 -1.59
CA PRO A 179 -13.68 -10.93 -2.84
C PRO A 179 -12.78 -11.52 -3.93
N PRO A 180 -13.33 -12.31 -4.87
CA PRO A 180 -12.56 -12.87 -5.98
C PRO A 180 -11.98 -11.77 -6.87
N VAL A 181 -10.69 -11.85 -7.17
CA VAL A 181 -10.04 -11.07 -8.23
C VAL A 181 -10.18 -11.86 -9.52
N ARG A 182 -10.99 -11.35 -10.46
CA ARG A 182 -11.27 -12.03 -11.75
C ARG A 182 -10.15 -11.86 -12.75
N ALA A 183 -9.54 -10.70 -12.75
CA ALA A 183 -8.39 -10.40 -13.58
C ALA A 183 -7.44 -9.45 -12.84
N TRP A 184 -6.18 -9.49 -13.19
CA TRP A 184 -5.19 -8.53 -12.71
C TRP A 184 -4.19 -8.24 -13.83
N LEU A 185 -3.65 -7.03 -13.83
CA LEU A 185 -2.64 -6.56 -14.76
C LEU A 185 -1.59 -5.78 -13.98
N SER A 186 -0.33 -5.98 -14.27
CA SER A 186 0.75 -5.10 -13.85
C SER A 186 1.37 -4.49 -15.11
N VAL A 187 1.24 -3.17 -15.25
CA VAL A 187 1.86 -2.42 -16.35
C VAL A 187 3.20 -1.90 -15.83
N PRO A 188 4.31 -2.02 -16.60
CA PRO A 188 5.62 -1.51 -16.18
C PRO A 188 5.71 0.03 -16.34
N ILE A 189 4.64 0.72 -15.95
CA ILE A 189 4.49 2.17 -15.97
C ILE A 189 4.04 2.61 -14.59
N GLY A 190 4.90 3.32 -13.88
CA GLY A 190 4.62 4.00 -12.63
C GLY A 190 4.99 5.47 -12.73
N VAL A 191 4.82 6.22 -11.64
CA VAL A 191 5.04 7.68 -11.69
C VAL A 191 6.48 8.08 -12.04
N VAL A 192 7.47 7.28 -11.62
CA VAL A 192 8.89 7.56 -11.93
C VAL A 192 9.18 7.23 -13.40
N THR A 193 8.82 6.03 -13.84
CA THR A 193 9.10 5.58 -15.21
C THR A 193 8.34 6.41 -16.25
N LEU A 194 7.13 6.87 -15.93
CA LEU A 194 6.37 7.73 -16.83
C LEU A 194 6.96 9.15 -16.90
N ALA A 195 7.36 9.73 -15.76
CA ALA A 195 8.01 11.04 -15.73
C ALA A 195 9.38 11.02 -16.45
N GLU A 196 10.16 9.96 -16.29
CA GLU A 196 11.44 9.79 -17.01
C GLU A 196 11.24 9.63 -18.53
N ARG A 197 10.15 8.96 -18.94
CA ARG A 197 9.84 8.77 -20.37
C ARG A 197 9.32 10.04 -21.03
N PHE A 198 8.58 10.87 -20.29
CA PHE A 198 8.02 12.13 -20.73
C PHE A 198 8.53 13.25 -19.82
N PRO A 199 9.80 13.66 -19.96
CA PRO A 199 10.34 14.74 -19.15
C PRO A 199 9.55 16.03 -19.37
N GLU A 200 9.25 16.73 -18.29
CA GLU A 200 8.56 18.00 -18.33
C GLU A 200 9.49 19.06 -18.93
N GLY A 201 8.98 19.85 -19.87
CA GLY A 201 9.69 21.01 -20.41
C GLY A 201 9.66 22.19 -19.44
N GLU A 202 9.99 23.39 -19.93
CA GLU A 202 9.93 24.62 -19.11
C GLU A 202 8.52 24.88 -18.56
N VAL A 203 7.49 24.48 -19.33
CA VAL A 203 6.07 24.61 -18.98
C VAL A 203 5.36 23.29 -19.27
N ALA A 204 4.61 22.79 -18.31
CA ALA A 204 3.72 21.66 -18.51
C ALA A 204 2.55 22.07 -19.43
N THR A 205 2.39 21.38 -20.56
CA THR A 205 1.32 21.67 -21.53
C THR A 205 0.26 20.57 -21.51
N GLU A 206 -0.98 20.91 -21.89
CA GLU A 206 -2.05 19.91 -22.06
C GLU A 206 -1.68 18.83 -23.09
N GLY A 207 -1.00 19.21 -24.18
CA GLY A 207 -0.55 18.26 -25.19
C GLY A 207 0.48 17.26 -24.67
N TRP A 208 1.45 17.71 -23.88
CA TRP A 208 2.41 16.84 -23.20
C TRP A 208 1.72 15.93 -22.19
N PHE A 209 0.81 16.44 -21.39
CA PHE A 209 0.05 15.65 -20.43
C PHE A 209 -0.82 14.60 -21.14
N ARG A 210 -1.47 14.96 -22.25
CA ARG A 210 -2.27 14.04 -23.07
C ARG A 210 -1.43 12.89 -23.64
N GLN A 211 -0.19 13.14 -24.07
CA GLN A 211 0.71 12.08 -24.53
C GLN A 211 0.97 11.02 -23.44
N MET A 212 1.14 11.43 -22.19
CA MET A 212 1.26 10.48 -21.06
C MET A 212 -0.01 9.65 -20.88
N VAL A 213 -1.18 10.31 -20.90
CA VAL A 213 -2.49 9.64 -20.77
C VAL A 213 -2.69 8.61 -21.89
N ASP A 214 -2.44 8.99 -23.12
CA ASP A 214 -2.64 8.12 -24.28
C ASP A 214 -1.69 6.93 -24.27
N HIS A 215 -0.43 7.14 -23.88
CA HIS A 215 0.55 6.07 -23.74
C HIS A 215 0.10 5.02 -22.70
N VAL A 216 -0.30 5.45 -21.52
CA VAL A 216 -0.77 4.54 -20.45
C VAL A 216 -2.07 3.82 -20.86
N LYS A 217 -2.99 4.57 -21.49
CA LYS A 217 -4.28 4.03 -21.95
C LYS A 217 -4.09 2.94 -23.01
N ALA A 218 -3.16 3.11 -23.94
CA ALA A 218 -2.85 2.10 -24.96
C ALA A 218 -2.40 0.77 -24.32
N GLU A 219 -1.50 0.82 -23.32
CA GLU A 219 -1.03 -0.34 -22.61
C GLU A 219 -2.14 -1.07 -21.83
N ILE A 220 -3.03 -0.31 -21.18
CA ILE A 220 -4.17 -0.87 -20.44
C ILE A 220 -5.16 -1.54 -21.41
N LEU A 221 -5.49 -0.91 -22.52
CA LEU A 221 -6.47 -1.42 -23.49
C LEU A 221 -5.97 -2.64 -24.29
N ALA A 222 -4.65 -2.88 -24.32
CA ALA A 222 -4.07 -4.11 -24.86
C ALA A 222 -4.44 -5.37 -24.03
N PHE A 223 -4.84 -5.19 -22.75
CA PHE A 223 -5.19 -6.28 -21.85
C PHE A 223 -6.66 -6.69 -21.99
N LYS A 224 -6.91 -7.86 -22.61
CA LYS A 224 -8.27 -8.36 -22.94
C LYS A 224 -8.91 -9.26 -21.88
N ARG A 225 -8.15 -9.74 -20.89
CA ARG A 225 -8.67 -10.72 -19.89
C ARG A 225 -9.77 -10.15 -19.00
N ALA A 226 -9.87 -8.84 -18.87
CA ALA A 226 -10.89 -8.15 -18.07
C ALA A 226 -12.12 -7.73 -18.89
N ASP A 227 -12.13 -7.88 -20.21
CA ASP A 227 -13.23 -7.46 -21.09
C ASP A 227 -14.62 -7.97 -20.65
N PRO A 228 -14.77 -9.22 -20.09
CA PRO A 228 -16.07 -9.67 -19.58
C PRO A 228 -16.68 -8.82 -18.45
N MET A 229 -15.88 -7.96 -17.82
CA MET A 229 -16.37 -7.03 -16.77
C MET A 229 -16.64 -5.62 -17.32
N ARG A 230 -16.34 -5.34 -18.58
CA ARG A 230 -16.42 -3.99 -19.18
C ARG A 230 -17.80 -3.37 -19.07
N ASP A 231 -18.84 -4.14 -19.40
CA ASP A 231 -20.23 -3.69 -19.35
C ASP A 231 -20.64 -3.17 -17.95
N LEU A 232 -20.04 -3.69 -16.88
CA LEU A 232 -20.30 -3.22 -15.52
C LEU A 232 -19.78 -1.79 -15.30
N PHE A 233 -18.63 -1.48 -15.90
CA PHE A 233 -18.05 -0.12 -15.83
C PHE A 233 -18.79 0.87 -16.73
N GLU A 234 -19.12 0.48 -17.94
CA GLU A 234 -19.90 1.30 -18.89
C GLU A 234 -21.32 1.58 -18.38
N ALA A 235 -21.92 0.67 -17.64
CA ALA A 235 -23.22 0.82 -17.02
C ALA A 235 -23.19 1.50 -15.63
N ASP A 236 -22.05 2.02 -15.19
CA ASP A 236 -21.80 2.62 -13.85
C ASP A 236 -22.19 1.68 -12.68
N ARG A 237 -22.05 0.36 -12.89
CA ARG A 237 -22.29 -0.70 -11.89
C ARG A 237 -21.00 -1.14 -11.20
N ALA A 238 -19.90 -0.45 -11.46
CA ALA A 238 -18.58 -0.64 -10.89
C ALA A 238 -18.01 0.68 -10.36
N HIS A 239 -17.00 0.60 -9.49
CA HIS A 239 -16.28 1.77 -9.02
C HIS A 239 -14.77 1.55 -9.03
N LEU A 240 -13.98 2.64 -9.02
CA LEU A 240 -12.55 2.59 -8.81
C LEU A 240 -12.21 2.75 -7.32
N VAL A 241 -11.11 2.08 -6.91
CA VAL A 241 -10.38 2.37 -5.68
C VAL A 241 -8.96 2.70 -6.08
N GLY A 242 -8.55 3.95 -5.95
CA GLY A 242 -7.22 4.41 -6.31
C GLY A 242 -6.31 4.56 -5.10
N THR A 243 -5.16 3.87 -5.10
CA THR A 243 -4.15 4.00 -4.05
C THR A 243 -2.82 4.46 -4.64
N SER A 244 -2.24 5.46 -4.03
CA SER A 244 -0.85 5.91 -4.20
C SER A 244 -0.64 7.28 -3.57
N GLY A 245 0.64 7.72 -3.50
CA GLY A 245 0.96 9.09 -3.09
C GLY A 245 0.46 10.14 -4.08
N ALA A 246 0.39 9.85 -5.38
CA ALA A 246 -0.12 10.76 -6.39
C ALA A 246 -1.64 10.95 -6.26
N ILE A 247 -2.40 9.87 -6.16
CA ILE A 247 -3.87 9.92 -6.03
C ILE A 247 -4.28 10.62 -4.74
N THR A 248 -3.60 10.33 -3.61
CA THR A 248 -3.86 11.03 -2.35
C THR A 248 -3.46 12.50 -2.39
N SER A 249 -2.47 12.88 -3.21
CA SER A 249 -2.14 14.30 -3.46
C SER A 249 -3.23 15.01 -4.24
N LEU A 250 -3.79 14.39 -5.30
CA LEU A 250 -4.96 14.92 -6.00
C LEU A 250 -6.15 15.16 -5.08
N ALA A 251 -6.41 14.21 -4.19
CA ALA A 251 -7.45 14.34 -3.18
C ALA A 251 -7.17 15.49 -2.20
N GLY A 252 -5.93 15.67 -1.77
CA GLY A 252 -5.51 16.80 -0.95
C GLY A 252 -5.70 18.15 -1.64
N MET A 253 -5.39 18.23 -2.93
CA MET A 253 -5.62 19.43 -3.76
C MET A 253 -7.11 19.71 -3.91
N HIS A 254 -7.93 18.69 -4.24
CA HIS A 254 -9.39 18.84 -4.34
C HIS A 254 -10.00 19.36 -3.03
N LEU A 255 -9.55 18.84 -1.88
CA LEU A 255 -10.01 19.28 -0.55
C LEU A 255 -9.39 20.61 -0.09
N ARG A 256 -8.45 21.20 -0.85
CA ARG A 256 -7.71 22.42 -0.49
C ARG A 256 -7.10 22.34 0.91
N LEU A 257 -6.45 21.20 1.23
CA LEU A 257 -5.91 21.00 2.56
C LEU A 257 -4.69 21.89 2.80
N PRO A 258 -4.65 22.64 3.94
CA PRO A 258 -3.48 23.43 4.31
C PRO A 258 -2.28 22.59 4.72
N ARG A 259 -2.50 21.32 5.01
CA ARG A 259 -1.51 20.28 5.28
C ARG A 259 -2.13 18.93 4.96
N TYR A 260 -1.34 18.00 4.47
CA TYR A 260 -1.81 16.63 4.24
C TYR A 260 -2.38 16.01 5.52
N ASP A 261 -3.61 15.52 5.44
CA ASP A 261 -4.31 14.85 6.54
C ASP A 261 -4.92 13.52 6.03
N ARG A 262 -4.31 12.42 6.46
CA ARG A 262 -4.74 11.07 6.08
C ARG A 262 -6.21 10.81 6.40
N ASN A 263 -6.70 11.27 7.56
CA ASN A 263 -8.06 11.00 8.00
C ASN A 263 -9.12 11.70 7.13
N ARG A 264 -8.73 12.77 6.47
CA ARG A 264 -9.58 13.51 5.55
C ARG A 264 -9.51 12.97 4.12
N VAL A 265 -8.39 12.35 3.75
CA VAL A 265 -8.14 11.86 2.38
C VAL A 265 -8.58 10.40 2.23
N ASP A 266 -8.28 9.54 3.21
CA ASP A 266 -8.54 8.11 3.11
C ASP A 266 -10.05 7.80 3.13
N GLY A 267 -10.53 7.22 2.04
CA GLY A 267 -11.93 6.81 1.88
C GLY A 267 -12.86 7.86 1.30
N ILE A 268 -12.39 9.06 0.91
CA ILE A 268 -13.25 10.01 0.20
C ILE A 268 -13.59 9.49 -1.20
N TRP A 269 -14.72 9.96 -1.70
CA TRP A 269 -15.12 9.79 -3.08
C TRP A 269 -14.79 11.05 -3.87
N MET A 270 -14.22 10.86 -5.06
CA MET A 270 -14.04 11.92 -6.05
C MET A 270 -14.75 11.51 -7.34
N SER A 271 -15.51 12.42 -7.92
CA SER A 271 -16.04 12.25 -9.28
C SER A 271 -14.91 12.36 -10.30
N ARG A 272 -15.18 11.90 -11.54
CA ARG A 272 -14.24 12.09 -12.63
C ARG A 272 -13.90 13.57 -12.83
N ASP A 273 -14.92 14.44 -12.87
CA ASP A 273 -14.72 15.89 -13.04
C ASP A 273 -13.87 16.50 -11.91
N GLN A 274 -14.02 16.00 -10.68
CA GLN A 274 -13.19 16.44 -9.54
C GLN A 274 -11.73 16.00 -9.70
N CYS A 275 -11.49 14.80 -10.23
CA CYS A 275 -10.14 14.33 -10.53
C CYS A 275 -9.52 15.17 -11.66
N ASP A 276 -10.27 15.41 -12.74
CA ASP A 276 -9.83 16.18 -13.90
C ASP A 276 -9.55 17.65 -13.51
N ALA A 277 -10.41 18.25 -12.69
CA ALA A 277 -10.21 19.61 -12.18
C ALA A 277 -8.96 19.72 -11.29
N ALA A 278 -8.71 18.70 -10.44
CA ALA A 278 -7.51 18.66 -9.60
C ALA A 278 -6.24 18.50 -10.46
N ALA A 279 -6.27 17.64 -11.48
CA ALA A 279 -5.17 17.45 -12.42
C ALA A 279 -4.92 18.72 -13.26
N GLY A 280 -5.98 19.38 -13.80
CA GLY A 280 -5.89 20.63 -14.52
C GLY A 280 -5.32 21.77 -13.67
N GLY A 281 -5.75 21.85 -12.39
CA GLY A 281 -5.19 22.80 -11.43
C GLY A 281 -3.70 22.60 -11.19
N LEU A 282 -3.21 21.33 -11.16
CA LEU A 282 -1.78 21.05 -11.07
C LEU A 282 -1.01 21.34 -12.34
N LEU A 283 -1.63 21.09 -13.49
CA LEU A 283 -1.02 21.36 -14.79
C LEU A 283 -0.81 22.86 -15.03
N ALA A 284 -1.70 23.70 -14.50
CA ALA A 284 -1.59 25.15 -14.57
C ALA A 284 -0.47 25.75 -13.68
N LEU A 285 0.10 24.96 -12.76
CA LEU A 285 1.18 25.38 -11.86
C LEU A 285 2.55 25.05 -12.46
N SER A 286 3.53 25.93 -12.26
CA SER A 286 4.94 25.61 -12.47
C SER A 286 5.41 24.51 -11.50
N ALA A 287 6.54 23.86 -11.80
CA ALA A 287 7.14 22.87 -10.91
C ALA A 287 7.40 23.41 -9.50
N ALA A 288 7.85 24.68 -9.38
CA ALA A 288 8.10 25.35 -8.11
C ALA A 288 6.80 25.59 -7.33
N GLU A 289 5.73 26.01 -7.99
CA GLU A 289 4.42 26.19 -7.35
C GLU A 289 3.80 24.85 -6.92
N ARG A 290 3.97 23.77 -7.71
CA ARG A 290 3.58 22.43 -7.30
C ARG A 290 4.35 21.96 -6.07
N ALA A 291 5.66 22.23 -6.01
CA ALA A 291 6.49 21.91 -4.85
C ALA A 291 6.07 22.68 -3.58
N ALA A 292 5.53 23.88 -3.74
CA ALA A 292 5.03 24.70 -2.66
C ALA A 292 3.63 24.26 -2.16
N GLN A 293 2.92 23.37 -2.90
CA GLN A 293 1.61 22.90 -2.46
C GLN A 293 1.74 22.03 -1.20
N PRO A 294 0.97 22.31 -0.11
CA PRO A 294 1.11 21.62 1.17
C PRO A 294 0.89 20.11 1.12
N CYS A 295 0.09 19.63 0.15
CA CYS A 295 -0.21 18.20 -0.01
C CYS A 295 0.73 17.46 -0.96
N ILE A 296 1.67 18.15 -1.62
CA ILE A 296 2.61 17.60 -2.60
C ILE A 296 4.02 17.63 -2.05
N GLY A 297 4.54 18.84 -1.82
CA GLY A 297 5.92 19.08 -1.39
C GLY A 297 6.96 18.86 -2.49
N PRO A 298 8.21 19.29 -2.25
CA PRO A 298 9.27 19.26 -3.26
C PRO A 298 9.61 17.85 -3.74
N ASP A 299 9.48 16.86 -2.88
CA ASP A 299 9.86 15.48 -3.19
C ASP A 299 8.92 14.75 -4.18
N ARG A 300 7.74 15.33 -4.48
CA ARG A 300 6.71 14.71 -5.35
C ARG A 300 6.27 15.60 -6.51
N ALA A 301 6.73 16.86 -6.54
CA ALA A 301 6.30 17.84 -7.52
C ALA A 301 6.54 17.39 -8.97
N ASP A 302 7.62 16.67 -9.19
CA ASP A 302 8.04 16.09 -10.48
C ASP A 302 7.25 14.82 -10.87
N LEU A 303 6.55 14.18 -9.93
CA LEU A 303 5.88 12.90 -10.14
C LEU A 303 4.35 13.00 -10.12
N VAL A 304 3.80 14.09 -9.57
CA VAL A 304 2.35 14.18 -9.33
C VAL A 304 1.54 14.21 -10.62
N LEU A 305 2.04 14.87 -11.67
CA LEU A 305 1.37 14.93 -13.00
C LEU A 305 1.40 13.56 -13.69
N ALA A 306 2.50 12.82 -13.59
CA ALA A 306 2.56 11.45 -14.10
C ALA A 306 1.51 10.55 -13.42
N GLY A 307 1.33 10.70 -12.10
CA GLY A 307 0.30 9.97 -11.37
C GLY A 307 -1.14 10.39 -11.74
N ALA A 308 -1.36 11.67 -11.99
CA ALA A 308 -2.64 12.18 -12.51
C ALA A 308 -2.94 11.61 -13.90
N ALA A 309 -1.95 11.57 -14.78
CA ALA A 309 -2.09 11.00 -16.12
C ALA A 309 -2.41 9.49 -16.10
N ILE A 310 -1.77 8.72 -15.19
CA ILE A 310 -2.08 7.31 -15.01
C ILE A 310 -3.54 7.13 -14.55
N LEU A 311 -3.99 7.91 -13.56
CA LEU A 311 -5.38 7.82 -13.08
C LEU A 311 -6.38 8.17 -14.19
N GLN A 312 -6.14 9.25 -14.94
CA GLN A 312 -7.00 9.64 -16.03
C GLN A 312 -7.06 8.59 -17.14
N ALA A 313 -5.92 8.00 -17.51
CA ALA A 313 -5.86 6.90 -18.48
C ALA A 313 -6.69 5.69 -18.05
N VAL A 314 -6.64 5.34 -16.76
CA VAL A 314 -7.47 4.25 -16.20
C VAL A 314 -8.95 4.60 -16.25
N GLN A 315 -9.33 5.82 -15.87
CA GLN A 315 -10.73 6.28 -15.93
C GLN A 315 -11.28 6.36 -17.35
N GLU A 316 -10.42 6.64 -18.35
CA GLU A 316 -10.83 6.60 -19.75
C GLU A 316 -10.93 5.19 -20.33
N ALA A 317 -10.04 4.28 -19.89
CA ALA A 317 -10.06 2.89 -20.32
C ALA A 317 -11.18 2.08 -19.66
N TRP A 318 -11.51 2.40 -18.41
CA TRP A 318 -12.52 1.75 -17.56
C TRP A 318 -13.41 2.82 -16.93
N PRO A 319 -14.39 3.34 -17.68
CA PRO A 319 -15.21 4.46 -17.25
C PRO A 319 -16.05 4.09 -16.03
N CYS A 320 -16.01 4.97 -15.02
CA CYS A 320 -16.94 4.96 -13.91
C CYS A 320 -17.09 6.37 -13.34
N SER A 321 -18.23 6.60 -12.69
CA SER A 321 -18.61 7.94 -12.23
C SER A 321 -17.68 8.49 -11.15
N ARG A 322 -17.03 7.60 -10.37
CA ARG A 322 -16.23 8.02 -9.23
C ARG A 322 -15.12 7.04 -8.80
N VAL A 323 -14.15 7.61 -8.13
CA VAL A 323 -13.00 6.92 -7.53
C VAL A 323 -13.08 7.05 -6.02
N ARG A 324 -12.88 5.96 -5.29
CA ARG A 324 -12.62 5.98 -3.86
C ARG A 324 -11.13 6.09 -3.63
N VAL A 325 -10.72 7.13 -2.92
CA VAL A 325 -9.30 7.39 -2.64
C VAL A 325 -8.84 6.55 -1.45
N ALA A 326 -7.72 5.84 -1.61
CA ALA A 326 -7.13 5.01 -0.57
C ALA A 326 -5.75 5.54 -0.16
N ASP A 327 -5.57 5.89 1.12
CA ASP A 327 -4.24 6.07 1.74
C ASP A 327 -3.84 4.79 2.49
N ARG A 328 -4.14 3.68 1.88
CA ARG A 328 -3.81 2.32 2.31
C ARG A 328 -3.62 1.44 1.09
N GLY A 329 -2.94 0.31 1.24
CA GLY A 329 -2.65 -0.60 0.13
C GLY A 329 -1.75 -1.74 0.58
N LEU A 330 -0.63 -1.92 -0.10
CA LEU A 330 0.30 -3.03 0.06
C LEU A 330 0.71 -3.31 1.52
N ARG A 331 1.11 -2.30 2.30
CA ARG A 331 1.56 -2.46 3.70
C ARG A 331 0.43 -2.92 4.62
N GLU A 332 -0.74 -2.35 4.46
CA GLU A 332 -1.94 -2.73 5.20
C GLU A 332 -2.34 -4.17 4.87
N GLY A 333 -2.23 -4.57 3.60
CA GLY A 333 -2.45 -5.95 3.16
C GLY A 333 -1.46 -6.94 3.77
N ILE A 334 -0.19 -6.59 3.85
CA ILE A 334 0.83 -7.39 4.55
C ILE A 334 0.47 -7.56 6.02
N LEU A 335 0.14 -6.46 6.73
CA LEU A 335 -0.23 -6.52 8.15
C LEU A 335 -1.44 -7.40 8.39
N LEU A 336 -2.52 -7.23 7.61
CA LEU A 336 -3.71 -8.06 7.71
C LEU A 336 -3.41 -9.54 7.49
N SER A 337 -2.56 -9.88 6.52
CA SER A 337 -2.12 -11.25 6.25
C SER A 337 -1.34 -11.83 7.43
N LEU A 338 -0.40 -11.08 8.00
CA LEU A 338 0.40 -11.53 9.16
C LEU A 338 -0.45 -11.77 10.40
N MET A 339 -1.50 -10.97 10.61
CA MET A 339 -2.40 -11.07 11.76
C MET A 339 -3.42 -12.20 11.59
N SER A 340 -3.92 -12.45 10.37
CA SER A 340 -4.88 -13.53 10.08
C SER A 340 -4.29 -14.92 10.25
N ASP A 341 -3.03 -15.14 9.91
CA ASP A 341 -2.32 -16.41 10.08
C ASP A 341 -2.26 -16.89 11.55
N GLN A 342 -2.27 -15.97 12.51
CA GLN A 342 -2.31 -16.32 13.93
C GLN A 342 -3.67 -16.82 14.41
N ASN A 343 -4.74 -16.26 13.87
CA ASN A 343 -6.10 -16.69 14.20
C ASN A 343 -6.36 -18.13 13.71
N GLY A 344 -5.82 -18.48 12.54
CA GLY A 344 -5.86 -19.84 12.00
C GLY A 344 -5.09 -20.87 12.86
N THR A 345 -3.89 -20.52 13.33
CA THR A 345 -3.05 -21.39 14.19
C THR A 345 -3.61 -21.53 15.61
N ARG A 346 -4.20 -20.47 16.18
CA ARG A 346 -4.89 -20.52 17.49
C ARG A 346 -6.17 -21.37 17.43
N ARG A 347 -6.97 -21.28 16.35
CA ARG A 347 -8.15 -22.14 16.14
C ARG A 347 -7.78 -23.62 15.94
N ARG A 348 -6.71 -23.93 15.21
CA ARG A 348 -6.21 -25.32 15.05
C ARG A 348 -5.67 -25.89 16.37
N ARG A 349 -4.95 -25.11 17.19
CA ARG A 349 -4.48 -25.55 18.51
C ARG A 349 -5.63 -25.77 19.51
N ARG A 350 -6.67 -24.94 19.48
CA ARG A 350 -7.88 -25.12 20.31
C ARG A 350 -8.67 -26.36 19.92
N ARG A 351 -8.83 -26.65 18.61
CA ARG A 351 -9.49 -27.87 18.12
C ARG A 351 -8.70 -29.15 18.48
N ARG A 352 -7.38 -29.11 18.48
CA ARG A 352 -6.56 -30.27 18.89
C ARG A 352 -6.53 -30.52 20.42
N ARG A 353 -6.81 -29.51 21.25
CA ARG A 353 -6.92 -29.67 22.73
C ARG A 353 -8.32 -30.02 23.21
N GLY A 354 -9.34 -29.93 22.36
CA GLY A 354 -10.73 -30.25 22.65
C GLY A 354 -11.21 -31.57 22.02
N GLY A 355 -10.31 -32.53 21.74
CA GLY A 355 -10.69 -33.89 21.34
C GLY A 355 -11.46 -34.58 22.47
N PRO A 356 -12.44 -35.46 22.16
CA PRO A 356 -13.30 -36.05 23.15
C PRO A 356 -12.48 -36.85 24.18
N ARG A 357 -12.66 -36.56 25.46
CA ARG A 357 -12.31 -37.51 26.54
C ARG A 357 -13.22 -38.70 26.34
N THR A 358 -12.67 -39.81 25.87
CA THR A 358 -13.33 -41.12 25.96
C THR A 358 -13.45 -41.44 27.45
N SER A 359 -14.68 -41.39 27.96
CA SER A 359 -15.08 -42.01 29.18
C SER A 359 -14.94 -43.52 28.94
N GLY A 360 -13.87 -44.12 29.46
CA GLY A 360 -13.77 -45.57 29.62
C GLY A 360 -14.50 -45.93 30.91
N GLU A 361 -15.45 -46.80 30.77
CA GLU A 361 -15.89 -47.68 31.85
C GLU A 361 -14.81 -48.67 32.19
#